data_5c32f4fcda40037c1651544f568548df
#
_entry.id   5c32f4fcda40037c1651544f568548df
#
_cell.length_a   1.000
_cell.length_b   1.000
_cell.length_c   1.000
_cell.angle_alpha   90.00
_cell.angle_beta   90.00
_cell.angle_gamma   90.00
#
_symmetry.space_group_name_H-M   'P 1'
#
loop_
_entity.id
_entity.type
_entity.pdbx_description
1 polymer ?
#
loop_
_entity_poly.entity_id
_entity_poly.type
_entity_poly.pdbx_seq_one_letter_code
_entity_poly.pdbx_strand_id
1 'polypeptide(L)'
;MDFPIINNEMIKVFSSYRPNYPTAIAKIQGNENNPSLKGEVLFYQLDEGVYIKAYIIGIPNTNSKGEPTKFHGFHIHEVGDCNLGTSQNPFPSTGGHFNPGNNEHPFHAGDLPPILSANGLGILSVLTNNFRVIDILERSIVLHEDRDDFTSQPSGMSGNKIACGKILPYHY
;
A
#
# COMPACT_ATOMS: atom_id res chain seq x y z
N MET A 1 -32.22 0.91 -17.85
CA MET A 1 -30.76 0.98 -18.09
C MET A 1 -30.25 -0.41 -17.90
N ASP A 2 -29.98 -1.11 -18.96
CA ASP A 2 -29.37 -2.45 -18.88
C ASP A 2 -27.87 -2.24 -18.61
N PHE A 3 -27.43 -2.64 -17.44
CA PHE A 3 -25.99 -2.75 -17.17
C PHE A 3 -25.42 -3.81 -18.11
N PRO A 4 -24.29 -3.53 -18.78
CA PRO A 4 -23.65 -4.56 -19.60
C PRO A 4 -23.38 -5.77 -18.71
N ILE A 5 -24.02 -6.89 -19.03
CA ILE A 5 -23.75 -8.17 -18.37
C ILE A 5 -22.25 -8.42 -18.57
N ILE A 6 -21.49 -8.43 -17.48
CA ILE A 6 -20.11 -8.90 -17.49
C ILE A 6 -20.19 -10.31 -18.07
N ASN A 7 -19.76 -10.45 -19.33
CA ASN A 7 -19.91 -11.74 -19.99
C ASN A 7 -18.95 -12.76 -19.32
N ASN A 8 -19.29 -14.03 -19.41
CA ASN A 8 -18.51 -15.13 -18.83
C ASN A 8 -17.04 -15.17 -19.31
N GLU A 9 -16.71 -14.51 -20.42
CA GLU A 9 -15.35 -14.38 -20.95
C GLU A 9 -14.50 -13.46 -20.09
N MET A 10 -15.03 -12.30 -19.65
CA MET A 10 -14.33 -11.41 -18.72
C MET A 10 -14.11 -12.09 -17.37
N ILE A 11 -15.09 -12.84 -16.86
CA ILE A 11 -14.92 -13.60 -15.61
C ILE A 11 -13.85 -14.69 -15.78
N LYS A 12 -13.77 -15.34 -16.93
CA LYS A 12 -12.74 -16.33 -17.23
C LYS A 12 -11.35 -15.71 -17.30
N VAL A 13 -11.19 -14.52 -17.92
CA VAL A 13 -9.91 -13.80 -17.94
C VAL A 13 -9.45 -13.53 -16.51
N PHE A 14 -10.30 -13.01 -15.64
CA PHE A 14 -9.96 -12.78 -14.23
C PHE A 14 -9.75 -14.07 -13.42
N SER A 15 -10.35 -15.18 -13.79
CA SER A 15 -10.23 -16.46 -13.05
C SER A 15 -9.08 -17.34 -13.54
N SER A 16 -8.71 -17.25 -14.82
CA SER A 16 -7.63 -18.07 -15.41
C SER A 16 -6.24 -17.49 -15.22
N TYR A 17 -6.12 -16.20 -14.87
CA TYR A 17 -4.85 -15.47 -14.72
C TYR A 17 -4.45 -15.18 -13.26
N ARG A 18 -5.00 -15.89 -12.28
CA ARG A 18 -4.47 -15.80 -10.91
C ARG A 18 -3.30 -16.75 -10.80
N PRO A 19 -2.07 -16.27 -10.72
CA PRO A 19 -0.98 -17.14 -10.28
C PRO A 19 -1.39 -17.69 -8.91
N ASN A 20 -1.23 -19.00 -8.70
CA ASN A 20 -1.63 -19.66 -7.44
C ASN A 20 -0.91 -19.05 -6.23
N TYR A 21 0.19 -18.33 -6.48
CA TYR A 21 1.05 -17.76 -5.44
C TYR A 21 1.47 -16.33 -5.80
N PRO A 22 1.64 -15.45 -4.80
CA PRO A 22 2.17 -14.12 -5.04
C PRO A 22 3.62 -14.18 -5.52
N THR A 23 4.05 -13.16 -6.24
CA THR A 23 5.44 -12.97 -6.66
C THR A 23 6.27 -12.37 -5.53
N ALA A 24 5.66 -11.49 -4.73
CA ALA A 24 6.28 -10.86 -3.57
C ALA A 24 5.27 -10.65 -2.45
N ILE A 25 5.80 -10.45 -1.24
CA ILE A 25 5.02 -10.20 -0.02
C ILE A 25 5.70 -9.13 0.82
N ALA A 26 4.89 -8.31 1.49
CA ALA A 26 5.34 -7.46 2.59
C ALA A 26 4.51 -7.77 3.84
N LYS A 27 5.17 -8.07 4.95
CA LYS A 27 4.54 -8.17 6.27
C LYS A 27 4.54 -6.81 6.92
N ILE A 28 3.36 -6.26 7.17
CA ILE A 28 3.16 -4.93 7.75
C ILE A 28 3.20 -5.03 9.27
N GLN A 29 3.94 -4.11 9.89
CA GLN A 29 3.98 -3.93 11.34
C GLN A 29 3.84 -2.45 11.68
N GLY A 30 3.06 -2.17 12.73
CA GLY A 30 2.86 -0.83 13.25
C GLY A 30 4.10 -0.29 13.97
N ASN A 31 4.15 1.05 14.11
CA ASN A 31 5.14 1.73 14.92
C ASN A 31 4.84 1.57 16.44
N GLU A 32 5.66 2.17 17.28
CA GLU A 32 5.50 2.10 18.75
C GLU A 32 4.14 2.62 19.24
N ASN A 33 3.56 3.61 18.55
CA ASN A 33 2.25 4.18 18.90
C ASN A 33 1.08 3.30 18.44
N ASN A 34 1.32 2.36 17.52
CA ASN A 34 0.33 1.48 16.91
C ASN A 34 0.76 0.01 16.96
N PRO A 35 1.11 -0.56 18.13
CA PRO A 35 1.72 -1.88 18.23
C PRO A 35 0.79 -3.04 17.84
N SER A 36 -0.51 -2.81 17.83
CA SER A 36 -1.52 -3.80 17.39
C SER A 36 -1.72 -3.84 15.87
N LEU A 37 -1.22 -2.81 15.14
CA LEU A 37 -1.36 -2.72 13.71
C LEU A 37 -0.43 -3.74 13.04
N LYS A 38 -1.00 -4.62 12.23
CA LYS A 38 -0.27 -5.63 11.47
C LYS A 38 -1.07 -6.09 10.27
N GLY A 39 -0.39 -6.69 9.33
CA GLY A 39 -1.04 -7.20 8.12
C GLY A 39 -0.05 -7.75 7.10
N GLU A 40 -0.56 -8.02 5.93
CA GLU A 40 0.25 -8.44 4.80
C GLU A 40 -0.23 -7.81 3.50
N VAL A 41 0.70 -7.60 2.60
CA VAL A 41 0.46 -7.14 1.24
C VAL A 41 1.07 -8.12 0.28
N LEU A 42 0.26 -8.64 -0.63
CA LEU A 42 0.65 -9.62 -1.64
C LEU A 42 0.69 -8.96 -3.00
N PHE A 43 1.75 -9.20 -3.74
CA PHE A 43 1.99 -8.66 -5.08
C PHE A 43 2.06 -9.80 -6.09
N TYR A 44 1.21 -9.75 -7.11
CA TYR A 44 1.14 -10.75 -8.17
C TYR A 44 1.56 -10.10 -9.48
N GLN A 45 2.65 -10.55 -10.10
CA GLN A 45 3.01 -10.11 -11.44
C GLN A 45 2.08 -10.76 -12.46
N LEU A 46 1.38 -9.94 -13.23
CA LEU A 46 0.54 -10.33 -14.34
C LEU A 46 1.09 -9.71 -15.63
N ASP A 47 0.59 -10.13 -16.78
CA ASP A 47 0.97 -9.53 -18.07
C ASP A 47 0.48 -8.07 -18.18
N GLU A 48 -0.69 -7.77 -17.59
CA GLU A 48 -1.30 -6.43 -17.61
C GLU A 48 -0.70 -5.49 -16.56
N GLY A 49 0.08 -5.98 -15.59
CA GLY A 49 0.64 -5.18 -14.51
C GLY A 49 0.82 -5.96 -13.21
N VAL A 50 0.75 -5.27 -12.08
CA VAL A 50 0.86 -5.87 -10.75
C VAL A 50 -0.50 -5.82 -10.06
N TYR A 51 -1.04 -6.98 -9.73
CA TYR A 51 -2.22 -7.08 -8.87
C TYR A 51 -1.78 -7.12 -7.41
N ILE A 52 -2.31 -6.20 -6.62
CA ILE A 52 -1.96 -6.00 -5.22
C ILE A 52 -3.16 -6.35 -4.35
N LYS A 53 -2.93 -7.12 -3.29
CA LYS A 53 -3.91 -7.38 -2.23
C LYS A 53 -3.32 -7.00 -0.88
N ALA A 54 -3.99 -6.11 -0.16
CA ALA A 54 -3.63 -5.75 1.21
C ALA A 54 -4.72 -6.20 2.17
N TYR A 55 -4.30 -6.74 3.32
CA TYR A 55 -5.14 -7.07 4.45
C TYR A 55 -4.44 -6.59 5.72
N ILE A 56 -4.99 -5.58 6.37
CA ILE A 56 -4.37 -4.90 7.51
C ILE A 56 -5.38 -4.78 8.64
N ILE A 57 -4.99 -5.13 9.85
CA ILE A 57 -5.81 -5.04 11.07
C ILE A 57 -5.14 -4.11 12.10
N GLY A 58 -5.94 -3.62 13.04
CA GLY A 58 -5.46 -2.73 14.10
C GLY A 58 -5.23 -1.29 13.63
N ILE A 59 -5.80 -0.89 12.48
CA ILE A 59 -5.72 0.48 11.99
C ILE A 59 -6.46 1.41 12.95
N PRO A 60 -5.84 2.52 13.42
CA PRO A 60 -6.50 3.43 14.36
C PRO A 60 -7.67 4.17 13.70
N ASN A 61 -8.68 4.53 14.49
CA ASN A 61 -9.83 5.33 14.04
C ASN A 61 -9.62 6.84 14.20
N THR A 62 -8.49 7.23 14.81
CA THR A 62 -8.10 8.62 15.02
C THR A 62 -6.63 8.79 14.67
N ASN A 63 -6.26 9.97 14.17
CA ASN A 63 -4.86 10.33 13.96
C ASN A 63 -4.18 10.76 15.28
N SER A 64 -2.91 11.14 15.21
CA SER A 64 -2.10 11.57 16.36
C SER A 64 -2.61 12.84 17.05
N LYS A 65 -3.50 13.61 16.39
CA LYS A 65 -4.16 14.79 16.93
C LYS A 65 -5.51 14.46 17.59
N GLY A 66 -5.93 13.19 17.59
CA GLY A 66 -7.24 12.75 18.08
C GLY A 66 -8.41 13.01 17.12
N GLU A 67 -8.13 13.40 15.88
CA GLU A 67 -9.14 13.65 14.86
C GLU A 67 -9.57 12.32 14.21
N PRO A 68 -10.87 12.13 13.92
CA PRO A 68 -11.35 10.92 13.25
C PRO A 68 -10.72 10.73 11.87
N THR A 69 -10.22 9.55 11.59
CA THR A 69 -9.70 9.17 10.28
C THR A 69 -10.23 7.80 9.85
N LYS A 70 -10.47 7.64 8.57
CA LYS A 70 -10.92 6.37 7.96
C LYS A 70 -10.15 6.03 6.69
N PHE A 71 -9.59 7.04 6.03
CA PHE A 71 -8.79 6.85 4.84
C PHE A 71 -7.33 7.07 5.19
N HIS A 72 -6.50 6.17 4.73
CA HIS A 72 -5.09 6.14 5.07
C HIS A 72 -4.27 6.11 3.80
N GLY A 73 -3.35 7.06 3.63
CA GLY A 73 -2.39 7.03 2.53
C GLY A 73 -1.62 5.72 2.53
N PHE A 74 -1.41 5.16 1.36
CA PHE A 74 -0.79 3.85 1.19
C PHE A 74 0.16 3.87 0.01
N HIS A 75 1.46 3.85 0.27
CA HIS A 75 2.45 4.11 -0.75
C HIS A 75 3.64 3.16 -0.67
N ILE A 76 4.23 2.85 -1.83
CA ILE A 76 5.54 2.22 -1.89
C ILE A 76 6.59 3.32 -1.73
N HIS A 77 7.51 3.13 -0.78
CA HIS A 77 8.63 4.03 -0.49
C HIS A 77 9.93 3.53 -1.10
N GLU A 78 10.90 4.45 -1.26
CA GLU A 78 12.17 4.20 -1.96
C GLU A 78 13.04 3.14 -1.32
N VAL A 79 13.05 3.07 0.03
CA VAL A 79 13.98 2.24 0.79
C VAL A 79 13.24 1.21 1.63
N GLY A 80 13.66 -0.03 1.57
CA GLY A 80 13.07 -1.15 2.33
C GLY A 80 13.62 -1.29 3.75
N ASP A 81 13.84 -0.17 4.43
CA ASP A 81 14.26 -0.14 5.83
C ASP A 81 13.12 0.35 6.72
N CYS A 82 12.45 -0.61 7.37
CA CYS A 82 11.37 -0.37 8.32
C CYS A 82 11.87 -0.20 9.77
N ASN A 83 13.06 0.37 9.97
CA ASN A 83 13.52 0.77 11.31
C ASN A 83 12.49 1.72 11.95
N LEU A 84 12.05 1.40 13.17
CA LEU A 84 10.94 2.08 13.84
C LEU A 84 11.18 3.59 14.01
N GLY A 85 12.44 4.01 14.16
CA GLY A 85 12.77 5.40 14.44
C GLY A 85 12.33 5.81 15.84
N THR A 86 11.67 6.96 15.93
CA THR A 86 11.10 7.48 17.19
C THR A 86 9.59 7.68 17.04
N SER A 87 8.89 7.84 18.16
CA SER A 87 7.45 8.15 18.16
C SER A 87 7.08 9.45 17.41
N GLN A 88 8.03 10.40 17.32
CA GLN A 88 7.85 11.68 16.61
C GLN A 88 8.29 11.60 15.15
N ASN A 89 9.15 10.65 14.78
CA ASN A 89 9.61 10.43 13.42
C ASN A 89 9.69 8.92 13.13
N PRO A 90 8.54 8.26 12.93
CA PRO A 90 8.49 6.83 12.68
C PRO A 90 8.95 6.49 11.24
N PHE A 91 9.66 5.36 11.13
CA PHE A 91 10.16 4.81 9.87
C PHE A 91 10.94 5.81 9.01
N PRO A 92 11.91 6.56 9.59
CA PRO A 92 12.60 7.64 8.88
C PRO A 92 13.42 7.14 7.68
N SER A 93 13.91 5.91 7.76
CA SER A 93 14.80 5.31 6.76
C SER A 93 14.09 4.86 5.48
N THR A 94 12.75 4.89 5.43
CA THR A 94 12.02 4.48 4.21
C THR A 94 12.17 5.43 3.04
N GLY A 95 12.64 6.67 3.27
CA GLY A 95 12.74 7.71 2.24
C GLY A 95 11.39 8.29 1.83
N GLY A 96 11.33 8.85 0.63
CA GLY A 96 10.13 9.35 -0.04
C GLY A 96 9.35 8.24 -0.76
N HIS A 97 8.32 8.63 -1.51
CA HIS A 97 7.59 7.70 -2.36
C HIS A 97 8.47 7.19 -3.50
N PHE A 98 8.31 5.93 -3.89
CA PHE A 98 9.01 5.35 -5.03
C PHE A 98 8.66 6.11 -6.31
N ASN A 99 9.63 6.88 -6.84
CA ASN A 99 9.43 7.82 -7.94
C ASN A 99 10.57 7.79 -8.95
N PRO A 100 10.74 6.69 -9.71
CA PRO A 100 11.83 6.60 -10.69
C PRO A 100 11.67 7.58 -11.86
N GLY A 101 10.46 8.08 -12.10
CA GLY A 101 10.15 9.03 -13.17
C GLY A 101 10.33 10.49 -12.77
N ASN A 102 10.67 10.80 -11.52
CA ASN A 102 10.76 12.17 -10.97
C ASN A 102 9.51 13.01 -11.29
N ASN A 103 8.35 12.40 -11.14
CA ASN A 103 7.05 13.05 -11.32
C ASN A 103 6.64 13.80 -10.05
N GLU A 104 5.63 14.67 -10.17
CA GLU A 104 4.95 15.24 -9.02
C GLU A 104 3.90 14.25 -8.45
N HIS A 105 3.61 14.37 -7.14
CA HIS A 105 2.49 13.66 -6.52
C HIS A 105 1.15 14.13 -7.13
N PRO A 106 0.20 13.24 -7.47
CA PRO A 106 0.11 11.81 -7.16
C PRO A 106 0.53 10.89 -8.32
N PHE A 107 1.53 11.27 -9.09
CA PHE A 107 1.98 10.51 -10.26
C PHE A 107 3.31 9.77 -10.02
N HIS A 108 3.70 9.57 -8.74
CA HIS A 108 4.80 8.67 -8.42
C HIS A 108 4.42 7.23 -8.74
N ALA A 109 5.38 6.43 -9.14
CA ALA A 109 5.10 5.01 -9.38
C ALA A 109 4.59 4.29 -8.13
N GLY A 110 5.01 4.74 -6.94
CA GLY A 110 4.62 4.18 -5.65
C GLY A 110 3.29 4.66 -5.09
N ASP A 111 2.61 5.63 -5.72
CA ASP A 111 1.32 6.14 -5.24
C ASP A 111 0.22 5.11 -5.52
N LEU A 112 -0.40 4.60 -4.46
CA LEU A 112 -1.49 3.63 -4.52
C LEU A 112 -2.79 4.27 -3.98
N PRO A 113 -3.95 3.71 -4.31
CA PRO A 113 -5.20 4.15 -3.70
C PRO A 113 -5.15 4.05 -2.17
N PRO A 114 -5.71 5.02 -1.44
CA PRO A 114 -5.74 4.97 0.01
C PRO A 114 -6.57 3.79 0.51
N ILE A 115 -6.21 3.27 1.68
CA ILE A 115 -6.97 2.21 2.35
C ILE A 115 -8.10 2.84 3.16
N LEU A 116 -9.32 2.36 2.93
CA LEU A 116 -10.46 2.62 3.81
C LEU A 116 -10.42 1.65 4.99
N SER A 117 -10.41 2.19 6.22
CA SER A 117 -10.53 1.41 7.45
C SER A 117 -11.98 1.30 7.91
N ALA A 118 -12.42 0.08 8.20
CA ALA A 118 -13.71 -0.22 8.81
C ALA A 118 -13.48 -0.96 10.14
N ASN A 119 -13.67 -0.26 11.26
CA ASN A 119 -13.43 -0.82 12.60
C ASN A 119 -12.03 -1.42 12.76
N GLY A 120 -11.02 -0.73 12.26
CA GLY A 120 -9.63 -1.17 12.32
C GLY A 120 -9.22 -2.22 11.29
N LEU A 121 -10.12 -2.61 10.38
CA LEU A 121 -9.82 -3.52 9.26
C LEU A 121 -9.73 -2.73 7.97
N GLY A 122 -8.62 -2.84 7.27
CA GLY A 122 -8.38 -2.31 5.92
C GLY A 122 -8.16 -3.43 4.92
N ILE A 123 -8.88 -3.37 3.80
CA ILE A 123 -8.74 -4.30 2.68
C ILE A 123 -8.61 -3.48 1.40
N LEU A 124 -7.61 -3.79 0.59
CA LEU A 124 -7.42 -3.19 -0.73
C LEU A 124 -7.15 -4.28 -1.76
N SER A 125 -7.76 -4.15 -2.92
CA SER A 125 -7.43 -4.95 -4.11
C SER A 125 -7.34 -4.01 -5.29
N VAL A 126 -6.17 -3.91 -5.93
CA VAL A 126 -5.92 -2.99 -7.04
C VAL A 126 -4.99 -3.61 -8.07
N LEU A 127 -5.21 -3.28 -9.34
CA LEU A 127 -4.30 -3.56 -10.45
C LEU A 127 -3.64 -2.25 -10.87
N THR A 128 -2.32 -2.25 -11.00
CA THR A 128 -1.54 -1.10 -11.49
C THR A 128 -0.48 -1.55 -12.48
N ASN A 129 -0.15 -0.71 -13.44
CA ASN A 129 0.96 -0.90 -14.39
C ASN A 129 2.08 0.13 -14.21
N ASN A 130 2.10 0.84 -13.07
CA ASN A 130 3.10 1.86 -12.78
C ASN A 130 4.50 1.28 -12.53
N PHE A 131 4.59 0.00 -12.22
CA PHE A 131 5.83 -0.73 -11.96
C PHE A 131 5.62 -2.24 -12.22
N ARG A 132 6.72 -2.98 -12.26
CA ARG A 132 6.75 -4.45 -12.18
C ARG A 132 7.15 -4.86 -10.76
N VAL A 133 6.82 -6.08 -10.34
CA VAL A 133 7.23 -6.57 -9.00
C VAL A 133 8.73 -6.48 -8.78
N ILE A 134 9.54 -6.77 -9.81
CA ILE A 134 11.01 -6.69 -9.71
C ILE A 134 11.52 -5.27 -9.38
N ASP A 135 10.79 -4.23 -9.79
CA ASP A 135 11.19 -2.83 -9.60
C ASP A 135 10.96 -2.37 -8.14
N ILE A 136 10.11 -3.09 -7.39
CA ILE A 136 9.73 -2.75 -6.01
C ILE A 136 10.30 -3.72 -4.95
N LEU A 137 11.01 -4.78 -5.35
CA LEU A 137 11.71 -5.64 -4.40
C LEU A 137 12.72 -4.83 -3.59
N GLU A 138 12.91 -5.21 -2.32
CA GLU A 138 13.78 -4.55 -1.35
C GLU A 138 13.35 -3.09 -1.00
N ARG A 139 12.21 -2.62 -1.49
CA ARG A 139 11.56 -1.37 -1.07
C ARG A 139 10.61 -1.63 0.09
N SER A 140 9.93 -0.58 0.58
CA SER A 140 8.91 -0.74 1.62
C SER A 140 7.54 -0.28 1.14
N ILE A 141 6.51 -0.89 1.72
CA ILE A 141 5.13 -0.41 1.64
C ILE A 141 4.77 0.21 2.98
N VAL A 142 4.20 1.41 2.96
CA VAL A 142 3.93 2.22 4.14
C VAL A 142 2.45 2.57 4.20
N LEU A 143 1.85 2.44 5.39
CA LEU A 143 0.53 2.97 5.73
C LEU A 143 0.71 4.26 6.53
N HIS A 144 -0.06 5.29 6.16
CA HIS A 144 -0.04 6.59 6.80
C HIS A 144 -1.24 6.81 7.73
N GLU A 145 -1.13 7.76 8.65
CA GLU A 145 -2.20 8.03 9.63
C GLU A 145 -3.41 8.75 9.03
N ASP A 146 -3.18 9.60 8.04
CA ASP A 146 -4.21 10.40 7.39
C ASP A 146 -4.41 10.02 5.93
N ARG A 147 -5.46 10.58 5.33
CA ARG A 147 -5.75 10.40 3.92
C ARG A 147 -4.70 11.07 3.05
N ASP A 148 -4.47 10.49 1.89
CA ASP A 148 -3.83 11.16 0.78
C ASP A 148 -4.81 12.13 0.13
N ASP A 149 -4.44 13.41 -0.06
CA ASP A 149 -5.28 14.43 -0.69
C ASP A 149 -5.06 14.52 -2.21
N PHE A 150 -4.12 13.73 -2.77
CA PHE A 150 -3.75 13.65 -4.19
C PHE A 150 -3.25 14.97 -4.81
N THR A 151 -2.94 15.97 -4.02
CA THR A 151 -2.61 17.31 -4.51
C THR A 151 -1.39 17.93 -3.85
N SER A 152 -1.23 17.76 -2.55
CA SER A 152 -0.15 18.39 -1.80
C SER A 152 1.19 17.71 -2.06
N GLN A 153 2.20 18.54 -2.35
CA GLN A 153 3.56 18.03 -2.55
C GLN A 153 4.30 17.91 -1.22
N PRO A 154 5.19 16.95 -1.09
CA PRO A 154 5.55 15.88 -2.04
C PRO A 154 4.75 14.58 -1.85
N SER A 155 3.79 14.49 -0.93
CA SER A 155 3.26 13.19 -0.47
C SER A 155 1.78 13.21 -0.04
N GLY A 156 0.98 14.18 -0.54
CA GLY A 156 -0.47 14.21 -0.32
C GLY A 156 -0.92 14.52 1.11
N MET A 157 -0.06 15.11 1.95
CA MET A 157 -0.33 15.42 3.37
C MET A 157 -0.87 14.21 4.18
N SER A 158 -0.42 13.02 3.86
CA SER A 158 -0.91 11.77 4.46
C SER A 158 -0.52 11.59 5.94
N GLY A 159 0.19 12.55 6.53
CA GLY A 159 0.60 12.52 7.93
C GLY A 159 1.71 11.52 8.23
N ASN A 160 1.81 11.09 9.48
CA ASN A 160 2.88 10.22 9.93
C ASN A 160 2.77 8.82 9.31
N LYS A 161 3.91 8.14 9.21
CA LYS A 161 3.98 6.73 8.85
C LYS A 161 3.57 5.89 10.06
N ILE A 162 2.46 5.16 10.01
CA ILE A 162 1.97 4.37 11.15
C ILE A 162 2.31 2.89 11.05
N ALA A 163 2.60 2.39 9.85
CA ALA A 163 3.07 1.02 9.65
C ALA A 163 3.96 0.90 8.41
N CYS A 164 4.84 -0.09 8.43
CA CYS A 164 5.79 -0.37 7.38
C CYS A 164 5.95 -1.89 7.18
N GLY A 165 6.19 -2.30 5.93
CA GLY A 165 6.56 -3.66 5.57
C GLY A 165 7.56 -3.67 4.42
N LYS A 166 8.68 -4.38 4.58
CA LYS A 166 9.65 -4.57 3.50
C LYS A 166 9.09 -5.56 2.47
N ILE A 167 9.20 -5.22 1.20
CA ILE A 167 8.73 -6.05 0.07
C ILE A 167 9.82 -7.06 -0.28
N LEU A 168 9.53 -8.34 -0.08
CA LEU A 168 10.46 -9.43 -0.31
C LEU A 168 9.90 -10.42 -1.33
N PRO A 169 10.75 -11.15 -2.07
CA PRO A 169 10.29 -12.26 -2.90
C PRO A 169 9.47 -13.25 -2.07
N TYR A 170 8.40 -13.76 -2.64
CA TYR A 170 7.63 -14.83 -2.00
C TYR A 170 8.36 -16.17 -2.22
N HIS A 171 8.67 -16.86 -1.14
CA HIS A 171 9.26 -18.20 -1.18
C HIS A 171 8.23 -19.22 -0.68
N TYR A 172 8.11 -20.33 -1.40
CA TYR A 172 7.25 -21.48 -1.07
C TYR A 172 7.81 -22.28 0.10
#